data_efda005a96adcf505180dcd1afebab9d
#
_entry.id   efda005a96adcf505180dcd1afebab9d
#
_cell.length_a   1.000
_cell.length_b   1.000
_cell.length_c   1.000
_cell.angle_alpha   90.00
_cell.angle_beta   90.00
_cell.angle_gamma   90.00
#
_symmetry.space_group_name_H-M   'P 1'
#
loop_
_entity.id
_entity.type
_entity.pdbx_description
1 polymer ?
#
loop_
_entity_poly.entity_id
_entity_poly.type
_entity_poly.pdbx_seq_one_letter_code
_entity_poly.pdbx_strand_id
1 'polypeptide(L)'
;MNNAARGHSSATLYEASKLPCACDPGLRPAWPGAKVAGPAFTVRGVGGDNLALHHAVLQAPVGSVLVADMQGAEHGHWGEILAAAAQHHGIAGLVIDGGVRDVDEMSRMDFPVFSRSVSVVGTAKDYPGDFTSPVRVGGVTVRTGDLVVGDSDGVVVLPHAAAKAVLDRADQRVADEQRILGEISNGKSTLEIYSL
;
A
#
# COMPACT_ATOMS: atom_id res chain seq x y z
N MET A 1 -13.95 8.21 -3.00
CA MET A 1 -12.49 8.30 -2.94
C MET A 1 -11.77 7.07 -3.52
N ASN A 2 -12.18 5.84 -3.23
CA ASN A 2 -11.45 4.64 -3.69
C ASN A 2 -11.32 4.50 -5.23
N ASN A 3 -12.34 4.84 -6.01
CA ASN A 3 -12.25 4.74 -7.48
C ASN A 3 -11.32 5.82 -8.09
N ALA A 4 -11.31 7.04 -7.57
CA ALA A 4 -10.42 8.09 -8.04
C ALA A 4 -8.94 7.75 -7.73
N ALA A 5 -8.66 7.20 -6.54
CA ALA A 5 -7.31 6.82 -6.16
C ALA A 5 -6.72 5.68 -7.02
N ARG A 6 -7.55 4.76 -7.50
CA ARG A 6 -7.13 3.66 -8.39
C ARG A 6 -6.68 4.13 -9.77
N GLY A 7 -7.00 5.36 -10.14
CA GLY A 7 -6.60 5.97 -11.43
C GLY A 7 -5.21 6.58 -11.44
N HIS A 8 -4.56 6.76 -10.27
CA HIS A 8 -3.27 7.42 -10.16
C HIS A 8 -2.17 6.48 -9.70
N SER A 9 -0.95 6.65 -10.21
CA SER A 9 0.23 5.94 -9.72
C SER A 9 0.67 6.49 -8.36
N SER A 10 1.39 5.65 -7.58
CA SER A 10 2.00 6.07 -6.32
C SER A 10 2.96 7.25 -6.54
N ALA A 11 3.74 7.25 -7.63
CA ALA A 11 4.66 8.32 -8.00
C ALA A 11 3.92 9.65 -8.26
N THR A 12 2.84 9.63 -9.05
CA THR A 12 2.01 10.82 -9.32
C THR A 12 1.43 11.39 -8.04
N LEU A 13 0.92 10.54 -7.15
CA LEU A 13 0.35 10.97 -5.86
C LEU A 13 1.41 11.55 -4.93
N TYR A 14 2.59 10.94 -4.86
CA TYR A 14 3.70 11.48 -4.08
C TYR A 14 4.08 12.88 -4.52
N GLU A 15 4.31 13.06 -5.82
CA GLU A 15 4.65 14.34 -6.42
C GLU A 15 3.55 15.42 -6.22
N ALA A 16 2.28 15.02 -6.39
CA ALA A 16 1.15 15.92 -6.18
C ALA A 16 0.93 16.28 -4.70
N SER A 17 1.33 15.42 -3.77
CA SER A 17 1.09 15.60 -2.34
C SER A 17 1.96 16.68 -1.73
N LYS A 18 3.24 16.76 -2.14
CA LYS A 18 4.29 17.57 -1.51
C LYS A 18 4.52 17.22 -0.02
N LEU A 19 4.13 16.00 0.38
CA LEU A 19 4.24 15.48 1.74
C LEU A 19 5.27 14.34 1.82
N PRO A 20 5.91 14.10 2.97
CA PRO A 20 6.76 12.93 3.18
C PRO A 20 5.89 11.67 3.43
N CYS A 21 5.16 11.26 2.41
CA CYS A 21 4.14 10.22 2.49
C CYS A 21 4.51 8.90 1.80
N ALA A 22 5.71 8.82 1.22
CA ALA A 22 6.22 7.58 0.63
C ALA A 22 6.79 6.66 1.71
N CYS A 23 6.38 5.39 1.68
CA CYS A 23 7.01 4.37 2.50
C CYS A 23 8.43 4.06 2.03
N ASP A 24 9.22 3.51 2.94
CA ASP A 24 10.58 3.01 2.68
C ASP A 24 10.61 2.12 1.42
N PRO A 25 11.60 2.31 0.53
CA PRO A 25 11.74 1.51 -0.69
C PRO A 25 11.90 0.00 -0.46
N GLY A 26 12.17 -0.44 0.75
CA GLY A 26 12.17 -1.85 1.12
C GLY A 26 10.78 -2.48 1.20
N LEU A 27 9.71 -1.67 1.28
CA LEU A 27 8.33 -2.14 1.16
C LEU A 27 7.96 -2.26 -0.32
N ARG A 28 7.85 -3.50 -0.81
CA ARG A 28 7.65 -3.80 -2.22
C ARG A 28 6.41 -4.67 -2.44
N PRO A 29 5.83 -4.63 -3.65
CA PRO A 29 4.82 -5.63 -4.01
C PRO A 29 5.41 -7.03 -3.86
N ALA A 30 4.69 -7.92 -3.17
CA ALA A 30 5.12 -9.30 -2.96
C ALA A 30 5.13 -10.10 -4.27
N TRP A 31 4.35 -9.70 -5.26
CA TRP A 31 4.31 -10.29 -6.59
C TRP A 31 4.18 -9.21 -7.68
N PRO A 32 4.72 -9.45 -8.89
CA PRO A 32 4.72 -8.46 -9.97
C PRO A 32 3.32 -8.05 -10.41
N GLY A 33 3.05 -6.75 -10.45
CA GLY A 33 1.77 -6.21 -10.90
C GLY A 33 0.74 -5.99 -9.80
N ALA A 34 1.03 -6.36 -8.55
CA ALA A 34 0.15 -6.06 -7.43
C ALA A 34 -0.14 -4.55 -7.34
N LYS A 35 -1.42 -4.19 -7.22
CA LYS A 35 -1.88 -2.81 -7.05
C LYS A 35 -2.94 -2.74 -5.97
N VAL A 36 -2.83 -1.78 -5.09
CA VAL A 36 -3.80 -1.56 -4.01
C VAL A 36 -4.17 -0.09 -3.89
N ALA A 37 -5.44 0.18 -3.63
CA ALA A 37 -5.90 1.50 -3.21
C ALA A 37 -7.11 1.37 -2.29
N GLY A 38 -7.07 2.04 -1.13
CA GLY A 38 -8.18 2.04 -0.19
C GLY A 38 -7.85 2.74 1.12
N PRO A 39 -8.85 2.92 1.99
CA PRO A 39 -8.64 3.45 3.31
C PRO A 39 -7.86 2.45 4.18
N ALA A 40 -6.89 2.94 4.92
CA ALA A 40 -6.13 2.13 5.88
C ALA A 40 -7.02 1.61 7.00
N PHE A 41 -6.81 0.36 7.39
CA PHE A 41 -7.17 -0.18 8.70
C PHE A 41 -5.89 -0.62 9.38
N THR A 42 -5.50 0.08 10.44
CA THR A 42 -4.20 -0.10 11.09
C THR A 42 -4.22 -1.27 12.06
N VAL A 43 -3.15 -2.05 12.01
CA VAL A 43 -2.94 -3.24 12.84
C VAL A 43 -1.55 -3.16 13.48
N ARG A 44 -1.49 -3.16 14.81
CA ARG A 44 -0.25 -3.33 15.53
C ARG A 44 -0.14 -4.77 16.00
N GLY A 45 0.80 -5.48 15.42
CA GLY A 45 1.17 -6.83 15.81
C GLY A 45 2.49 -6.89 16.54
N VAL A 46 3.04 -8.08 16.62
CA VAL A 46 4.35 -8.37 17.20
C VAL A 46 5.10 -9.30 16.24
N GLY A 47 6.40 -9.06 16.08
CA GLY A 47 7.24 -9.88 15.22
C GLY A 47 7.20 -11.37 15.59
N GLY A 48 7.01 -12.24 14.60
CA GLY A 48 6.91 -13.69 14.78
C GLY A 48 5.55 -14.21 15.25
N ASP A 49 4.53 -13.35 15.34
CA ASP A 49 3.15 -13.72 15.68
C ASP A 49 2.15 -13.16 14.66
N ASN A 50 1.12 -13.92 14.29
CA ASN A 50 0.13 -13.45 13.31
C ASN A 50 -1.32 -13.49 13.80
N LEU A 51 -1.60 -13.71 15.07
CA LEU A 51 -2.97 -13.71 15.60
C LEU A 51 -3.68 -12.36 15.36
N ALA A 52 -2.95 -11.25 15.49
CA ALA A 52 -3.46 -9.91 15.18
C ALA A 52 -4.04 -9.81 13.75
N LEU A 53 -3.40 -10.44 12.77
CA LEU A 53 -3.86 -10.41 11.38
C LEU A 53 -5.15 -11.22 11.19
N HIS A 54 -5.31 -12.35 11.87
CA HIS A 54 -6.57 -13.10 11.88
C HIS A 54 -7.72 -12.27 12.42
N HIS A 55 -7.51 -11.54 13.52
CA HIS A 55 -8.51 -10.63 14.09
C HIS A 55 -8.81 -9.44 13.16
N ALA A 56 -7.78 -8.87 12.54
CA ALA A 56 -7.93 -7.73 11.64
C ALA A 56 -8.82 -8.04 10.43
N VAL A 57 -8.70 -9.25 9.85
CA VAL A 57 -9.55 -9.69 8.74
C VAL A 57 -11.02 -9.64 9.09
N LEU A 58 -11.39 -9.99 10.34
CA LEU A 58 -12.78 -9.98 10.80
C LEU A 58 -13.31 -8.59 11.16
N GLN A 59 -12.41 -7.67 11.57
CA GLN A 59 -12.79 -6.36 12.11
C GLN A 59 -12.75 -5.24 11.07
N ALA A 60 -11.90 -5.37 10.04
CA ALA A 60 -11.71 -4.31 9.08
C ALA A 60 -12.94 -4.12 8.17
N PRO A 61 -13.36 -2.88 7.93
CA PRO A 61 -14.45 -2.59 6.99
C PRO A 61 -14.13 -3.08 5.57
N VAL A 62 -15.16 -3.46 4.82
CA VAL A 62 -15.05 -3.82 3.40
C VAL A 62 -14.38 -2.69 2.62
N GLY A 63 -13.46 -3.04 1.72
CA GLY A 63 -12.68 -2.10 0.91
C GLY A 63 -11.49 -1.48 1.61
N SER A 64 -11.22 -1.85 2.88
CA SER A 64 -10.01 -1.40 3.60
C SER A 64 -8.75 -2.06 3.06
N VAL A 65 -7.64 -1.36 3.18
CA VAL A 65 -6.29 -1.91 3.10
C VAL A 65 -5.79 -2.14 4.53
N LEU A 66 -5.46 -3.38 4.87
CA LEU A 66 -4.80 -3.66 6.13
C LEU A 66 -3.40 -3.05 6.12
N VAL A 67 -3.07 -2.25 7.12
CA VAL A 67 -1.73 -1.68 7.28
C VAL A 67 -1.15 -2.17 8.59
N ALA A 68 -0.25 -3.16 8.50
CA ALA A 68 0.23 -3.93 9.62
C ALA A 68 1.68 -3.61 9.98
N ASP A 69 1.90 -3.21 11.23
CA ASP A 69 3.23 -3.07 11.82
C ASP A 69 3.58 -4.38 12.54
N MET A 70 4.52 -5.13 11.96
CA MET A 70 5.12 -6.35 12.52
C MET A 70 6.58 -6.14 12.91
N GLN A 71 6.95 -4.87 13.16
CA GLN A 71 8.29 -4.48 13.65
C GLN A 71 9.44 -4.90 12.70
N GLY A 72 9.14 -5.02 11.40
CA GLY A 72 10.11 -5.44 10.39
C GLY A 72 10.50 -6.91 10.45
N ALA A 73 9.84 -7.74 11.25
CA ALA A 73 10.23 -9.12 11.47
C ALA A 73 10.09 -9.98 10.21
N GLU A 74 11.13 -10.77 9.92
CA GLU A 74 11.24 -11.60 8.71
C GLU A 74 10.60 -12.99 8.88
N HIS A 75 9.32 -13.02 9.25
CA HIS A 75 8.50 -14.22 9.35
C HIS A 75 7.38 -14.20 8.32
N GLY A 76 6.91 -15.35 7.88
CA GLY A 76 5.74 -15.47 7.01
C GLY A 76 4.43 -15.22 7.75
N HIS A 77 4.20 -13.95 8.17
CA HIS A 77 3.02 -13.57 8.95
C HIS A 77 1.72 -13.70 8.16
N TRP A 78 1.80 -13.52 6.85
CA TRP A 78 0.66 -13.57 5.92
C TRP A 78 0.95 -14.54 4.79
N GLY A 79 -0.08 -15.26 4.33
CA GLY A 79 -0.02 -16.19 3.22
C GLY A 79 -1.41 -16.48 2.66
N GLU A 80 -1.52 -17.53 1.83
CA GLU A 80 -2.72 -17.91 1.09
C GLU A 80 -3.99 -17.92 1.94
N ILE A 81 -3.97 -18.58 3.11
CA ILE A 81 -5.16 -18.76 3.96
C ILE A 81 -5.72 -17.41 4.45
N LEU A 82 -4.85 -16.52 4.91
CA LEU A 82 -5.29 -15.19 5.35
C LEU A 82 -5.71 -14.31 4.16
N ALA A 83 -5.04 -14.43 3.02
CA ALA A 83 -5.40 -13.73 1.79
C ALA A 83 -6.79 -14.16 1.30
N ALA A 84 -7.09 -15.46 1.29
CA ALA A 84 -8.41 -15.99 0.93
C ALA A 84 -9.51 -15.50 1.89
N ALA A 85 -9.24 -15.53 3.19
CA ALA A 85 -10.17 -15.01 4.18
C ALA A 85 -10.41 -13.50 4.01
N ALA A 86 -9.37 -12.72 3.79
CA ALA A 86 -9.45 -11.27 3.56
C ALA A 86 -10.22 -10.94 2.29
N GLN A 87 -9.97 -11.65 1.19
CA GLN A 87 -10.69 -11.49 -0.07
C GLN A 87 -12.18 -11.79 0.11
N HIS A 88 -12.51 -12.87 0.84
CA HIS A 88 -13.90 -13.21 1.16
C HIS A 88 -14.60 -12.12 1.98
N HIS A 89 -13.90 -11.48 2.90
CA HIS A 89 -14.40 -10.35 3.69
C HIS A 89 -14.38 -9.00 2.93
N GLY A 90 -13.91 -8.98 1.68
CA GLY A 90 -13.88 -7.78 0.86
C GLY A 90 -12.77 -6.79 1.23
N ILE A 91 -11.70 -7.26 1.85
CA ILE A 91 -10.49 -6.47 2.11
C ILE A 91 -9.77 -6.22 0.78
N ALA A 92 -9.32 -4.99 0.56
CA ALA A 92 -8.74 -4.57 -0.71
C ALA A 92 -7.28 -5.03 -0.90
N GLY A 93 -6.56 -5.31 0.18
CA GLY A 93 -5.17 -5.76 0.15
C GLY A 93 -4.46 -5.54 1.48
N LEU A 94 -3.15 -5.81 1.48
CA LEU A 94 -2.29 -5.72 2.66
C LEU A 94 -1.03 -4.92 2.37
N VAL A 95 -0.67 -4.03 3.30
CA VAL A 95 0.67 -3.44 3.41
C VAL A 95 1.22 -3.82 4.79
N ILE A 96 2.33 -4.55 4.83
CA ILE A 96 2.88 -5.11 6.07
C ILE A 96 4.37 -4.77 6.24
N ASP A 97 4.71 -4.15 7.34
CA ASP A 97 6.10 -3.98 7.77
C ASP A 97 6.59 -5.26 8.46
N GLY A 98 6.80 -6.27 7.63
CA GLY A 98 7.16 -7.63 8.00
C GLY A 98 7.22 -8.54 6.78
N GLY A 99 7.49 -9.84 7.01
CA GLY A 99 7.56 -10.83 5.94
C GLY A 99 6.22 -11.54 5.69
N VAL A 100 6.08 -12.08 4.47
CA VAL A 100 4.93 -12.87 3.99
C VAL A 100 5.42 -14.16 3.35
N ARG A 101 4.50 -15.07 3.00
CA ARG A 101 4.76 -16.32 2.29
C ARG A 101 3.64 -16.61 1.26
N ASP A 102 3.69 -17.73 0.60
CA ASP A 102 2.69 -18.21 -0.37
C ASP A 102 2.42 -17.16 -1.49
N VAL A 103 3.51 -16.57 -2.03
CA VAL A 103 3.46 -15.43 -2.95
C VAL A 103 2.79 -15.79 -4.27
N ASP A 104 3.07 -16.99 -4.79
CA ASP A 104 2.48 -17.48 -6.04
C ASP A 104 0.98 -17.69 -5.92
N GLU A 105 0.51 -18.15 -4.75
CA GLU A 105 -0.89 -18.35 -4.44
C GLU A 105 -1.63 -17.00 -4.38
N MET A 106 -1.05 -16.02 -3.68
CA MET A 106 -1.61 -14.66 -3.61
C MET A 106 -1.66 -13.98 -4.97
N SER A 107 -0.64 -14.21 -5.81
CA SER A 107 -0.63 -13.73 -7.20
C SER A 107 -1.76 -14.35 -8.04
N ARG A 108 -1.98 -15.67 -7.94
CA ARG A 108 -3.08 -16.37 -8.65
C ARG A 108 -4.46 -15.90 -8.20
N MET A 109 -4.58 -15.50 -6.94
CA MET A 109 -5.82 -14.95 -6.38
C MET A 109 -6.04 -13.47 -6.72
N ASP A 110 -5.05 -12.80 -7.32
CA ASP A 110 -5.03 -11.34 -7.53
C ASP A 110 -5.24 -10.55 -6.21
N PHE A 111 -4.74 -11.10 -5.09
CA PHE A 111 -4.80 -10.41 -3.80
C PHE A 111 -3.53 -9.59 -3.57
N PRO A 112 -3.61 -8.24 -3.61
CA PRO A 112 -2.42 -7.39 -3.57
C PRO A 112 -1.83 -7.33 -2.16
N VAL A 113 -0.51 -7.60 -2.10
CA VAL A 113 0.27 -7.58 -0.88
C VAL A 113 1.56 -6.81 -1.11
N PHE A 114 1.89 -5.92 -0.18
CA PHE A 114 3.15 -5.19 -0.10
C PHE A 114 3.84 -5.54 1.21
N SER A 115 5.07 -6.02 1.14
CA SER A 115 5.80 -6.51 2.29
C SER A 115 7.25 -6.10 2.28
N ARG A 116 7.93 -6.24 3.41
CA ARG A 116 9.37 -5.99 3.52
C ARG A 116 10.20 -7.17 3.03
N SER A 117 9.68 -8.38 3.19
CA SER A 117 10.39 -9.61 2.78
C SER A 117 9.43 -10.75 2.47
N VAL A 118 9.96 -11.79 1.84
CA VAL A 118 9.30 -13.10 1.70
C VAL A 118 10.07 -14.10 2.56
N SER A 119 9.38 -14.84 3.43
CA SER A 119 10.00 -15.75 4.38
C SER A 119 9.12 -16.98 4.65
N VAL A 120 9.72 -18.15 4.64
CA VAL A 120 9.04 -19.41 4.98
C VAL A 120 8.95 -19.66 6.49
N VAL A 121 9.60 -18.81 7.31
CA VAL A 121 9.61 -18.95 8.77
C VAL A 121 8.20 -18.77 9.32
N GLY A 122 7.73 -19.76 10.10
CA GLY A 122 6.39 -19.76 10.69
C GLY A 122 6.22 -18.73 11.80
N THR A 123 4.97 -18.57 12.24
CA THR A 123 4.56 -17.63 13.27
C THR A 123 3.80 -18.31 14.40
N ALA A 124 3.87 -17.73 15.61
CA ALA A 124 2.96 -18.02 16.71
C ALA A 124 1.57 -17.42 16.50
N LYS A 125 0.65 -17.66 17.45
CA LYS A 125 -0.72 -17.13 17.50
C LYS A 125 -1.11 -16.83 18.95
N ASP A 126 -0.37 -15.90 19.58
CA ASP A 126 -0.50 -15.64 21.01
C ASP A 126 -0.91 -14.17 21.30
N TYR A 127 -0.52 -13.24 20.40
CA TYR A 127 -0.77 -11.81 20.58
C TYR A 127 -1.99 -11.34 19.77
N PRO A 128 -3.11 -10.94 20.42
CA PRO A 128 -4.34 -10.59 19.72
C PRO A 128 -4.27 -9.28 18.91
N GLY A 129 -3.26 -8.45 19.15
CA GLY A 129 -3.08 -7.19 18.43
C GLY A 129 -3.74 -5.97 19.07
N ASP A 130 -3.42 -4.80 18.51
CA ASP A 130 -4.09 -3.52 18.76
C ASP A 130 -4.52 -2.94 17.40
N PHE A 131 -5.74 -2.45 17.34
CA PHE A 131 -6.38 -2.02 16.10
C PHE A 131 -6.76 -0.54 16.18
N THR A 132 -6.77 0.11 15.00
CA THR A 132 -7.16 1.52 14.83
C THR A 132 -6.23 2.55 15.49
N SER A 133 -5.32 2.13 16.34
CA SER A 133 -4.22 2.99 16.83
C SER A 133 -3.26 3.34 15.69
N PRO A 134 -2.61 4.50 15.70
CA PRO A 134 -1.59 4.83 14.70
C PRO A 134 -0.44 3.82 14.74
N VAL A 135 -0.01 3.38 13.55
CA VAL A 135 1.15 2.48 13.37
C VAL A 135 2.24 3.16 12.55
N ARG A 136 3.45 2.60 12.60
CA ARG A 136 4.55 3.05 11.76
C ARG A 136 4.94 1.94 10.78
N VAL A 137 4.69 2.17 9.50
CA VAL A 137 4.95 1.20 8.43
C VAL A 137 5.81 1.86 7.35
N GLY A 138 6.94 1.25 7.01
CA GLY A 138 7.88 1.82 6.05
C GLY A 138 8.34 3.24 6.40
N GLY A 139 8.51 3.55 7.69
CA GLY A 139 8.92 4.89 8.14
C GLY A 139 7.81 5.94 8.18
N VAL A 140 6.60 5.66 7.65
CA VAL A 140 5.45 6.57 7.64
C VAL A 140 4.52 6.24 8.80
N THR A 141 4.03 7.28 9.49
CA THR A 141 2.94 7.12 10.47
C THR A 141 1.61 7.05 9.75
N VAL A 142 0.90 5.95 9.91
CA VAL A 142 -0.41 5.67 9.29
C VAL A 142 -1.50 5.67 10.34
N ARG A 143 -2.62 6.30 10.02
CA ARG A 143 -3.84 6.27 10.84
C ARG A 143 -4.96 5.55 10.09
N THR A 144 -5.81 4.87 10.81
CA THR A 144 -7.03 4.30 10.22
C THR A 144 -7.82 5.39 9.49
N GLY A 145 -8.19 5.11 8.24
CA GLY A 145 -8.87 6.06 7.34
C GLY A 145 -7.95 6.84 6.39
N ASP A 146 -6.63 6.85 6.61
CA ASP A 146 -5.68 7.42 5.64
C ASP A 146 -5.78 6.67 4.30
N LEU A 147 -5.57 7.36 3.18
CA LEU A 147 -5.61 6.74 1.86
C LEU A 147 -4.27 6.08 1.54
N VAL A 148 -4.31 4.77 1.35
CA VAL A 148 -3.16 3.97 0.92
C VAL A 148 -3.25 3.70 -0.57
N VAL A 149 -2.15 3.92 -1.29
CA VAL A 149 -2.00 3.51 -2.69
C VAL A 149 -0.64 2.84 -2.87
N GLY A 150 -0.66 1.66 -3.46
CA GLY A 150 0.55 0.89 -3.76
C GLY A 150 0.54 0.33 -5.17
N ASP A 151 1.70 0.35 -5.81
CA ASP A 151 1.95 -0.21 -7.14
C ASP A 151 3.42 -0.66 -7.27
N SER A 152 3.89 -0.88 -8.50
CA SER A 152 5.25 -1.36 -8.76
C SER A 152 6.36 -0.42 -8.25
N ASP A 153 6.08 0.87 -8.09
CA ASP A 153 7.05 1.87 -7.61
C ASP A 153 7.17 1.88 -6.08
N GLY A 154 6.10 1.50 -5.38
CA GLY A 154 6.07 1.42 -3.92
C GLY A 154 4.72 1.76 -3.33
N VAL A 155 4.73 2.25 -2.09
CA VAL A 155 3.52 2.57 -1.33
C VAL A 155 3.56 4.03 -0.88
N VAL A 156 2.46 4.74 -1.07
CA VAL A 156 2.23 6.07 -0.50
C VAL A 156 1.01 6.05 0.43
N VAL A 157 1.08 6.83 1.50
CA VAL A 157 -0.01 6.98 2.47
C VAL A 157 -0.34 8.45 2.61
N LEU A 158 -1.52 8.83 2.16
CA LEU A 158 -2.01 10.20 2.23
C LEU A 158 -2.91 10.38 3.45
N PRO A 159 -2.64 11.36 4.32
CA PRO A 159 -3.55 11.69 5.42
C PRO A 159 -4.97 11.91 4.89
N HIS A 160 -5.96 11.35 5.57
CA HIS A 160 -7.37 11.42 5.15
C HIS A 160 -7.80 12.86 4.81
N ALA A 161 -7.41 13.83 5.65
CA ALA A 161 -7.76 15.25 5.45
C ALA A 161 -7.14 15.86 4.19
N ALA A 162 -6.00 15.33 3.70
CA ALA A 162 -5.31 15.84 2.52
C ALA A 162 -5.70 15.10 1.24
N ALA A 163 -6.24 13.89 1.34
CA ALA A 163 -6.42 12.97 0.22
C ALA A 163 -7.18 13.58 -0.96
N LYS A 164 -8.32 14.26 -0.70
CA LYS A 164 -9.11 14.88 -1.78
C LYS A 164 -8.31 15.93 -2.55
N ALA A 165 -7.66 16.85 -1.85
CA ALA A 165 -6.89 17.92 -2.49
C ALA A 165 -5.66 17.38 -3.25
N VAL A 166 -5.08 16.25 -2.78
CA VAL A 166 -3.99 15.58 -3.49
C VAL A 166 -4.49 14.94 -4.77
N LEU A 167 -5.64 14.26 -4.74
CA LEU A 167 -6.25 13.65 -5.93
C LEU A 167 -6.58 14.72 -6.99
N ASP A 168 -7.18 15.84 -6.59
CA ASP A 168 -7.48 16.96 -7.51
C ASP A 168 -6.19 17.50 -8.19
N ARG A 169 -5.06 17.60 -7.46
CA ARG A 169 -3.76 17.99 -8.04
C ARG A 169 -3.14 16.90 -8.89
N ALA A 170 -3.37 15.63 -8.56
CA ALA A 170 -2.89 14.50 -9.36
C ALA A 170 -3.56 14.46 -10.74
N ASP A 171 -4.86 14.76 -10.82
CA ASP A 171 -5.57 14.89 -12.10
C ASP A 171 -4.92 15.96 -12.99
N GLN A 172 -4.62 17.14 -12.43
CA GLN A 172 -3.94 18.21 -13.16
C GLN A 172 -2.54 17.78 -13.61
N ARG A 173 -1.78 17.11 -12.74
CA ARG A 173 -0.44 16.62 -13.07
C ARG A 173 -0.47 15.61 -14.23
N VAL A 174 -1.41 14.68 -14.24
CA VAL A 174 -1.58 13.72 -15.34
C VAL A 174 -1.84 14.43 -16.67
N ALA A 175 -2.69 15.47 -16.66
CA ALA A 175 -2.96 16.26 -17.85
C ALA A 175 -1.70 17.01 -18.35
N ASP A 176 -0.92 17.58 -17.44
CA ASP A 176 0.36 18.24 -17.77
C ASP A 176 1.39 17.24 -18.32
N GLU A 177 1.50 16.06 -17.74
CA GLU A 177 2.41 14.98 -18.22
C GLU A 177 1.99 14.50 -19.61
N GLN A 178 0.69 14.35 -19.91
CA GLN A 178 0.21 13.99 -21.23
C GLN A 178 0.57 15.07 -22.28
N ARG A 179 0.44 16.36 -21.93
CA ARG A 179 0.88 17.47 -22.80
C ARG A 179 2.38 17.38 -23.08
N ILE A 180 3.20 17.17 -22.05
CA ILE A 180 4.66 17.03 -22.18
C ILE A 180 5.03 15.85 -23.08
N LEU A 181 4.40 14.68 -22.88
CA LEU A 181 4.62 13.51 -23.74
C LEU A 181 4.26 13.80 -25.20
N GLY A 182 3.20 14.57 -25.44
CA GLY A 182 2.84 15.05 -26.78
C GLY A 182 3.92 15.96 -27.40
N GLU A 183 4.50 16.87 -26.62
CA GLU A 183 5.59 17.74 -27.10
C GLU A 183 6.87 16.94 -27.41
N ILE A 184 7.19 15.95 -26.60
CA ILE A 184 8.31 15.02 -26.84
C ILE A 184 8.07 14.22 -28.14
N SER A 185 6.86 13.71 -28.34
CA SER A 185 6.49 12.98 -29.56
C SER A 185 6.59 13.84 -30.82
N ASN A 186 6.46 15.16 -30.69
CA ASN A 186 6.66 16.15 -31.72
C ASN A 186 8.12 16.62 -31.91
N GLY A 187 9.07 15.96 -31.21
CA GLY A 187 10.51 16.16 -31.36
C GLY A 187 11.14 17.20 -30.43
N LYS A 188 10.40 17.77 -29.49
CA LYS A 188 11.00 18.64 -28.44
C LYS A 188 11.81 17.82 -27.45
N SER A 189 12.95 18.35 -27.06
CA SER A 189 13.74 17.80 -25.95
C SER A 189 13.16 18.19 -24.59
N THR A 190 13.46 17.41 -23.55
CA THR A 190 13.10 17.77 -22.17
C THR A 190 13.77 19.06 -21.72
N LEU A 191 14.98 19.37 -22.20
CA LEU A 191 15.67 20.63 -21.91
C LEU A 191 14.88 21.84 -22.42
N GLU A 192 14.35 21.76 -23.65
CA GLU A 192 13.51 22.83 -24.22
C GLU A 192 12.17 22.98 -23.47
N ILE A 193 11.53 21.85 -23.12
CA ILE A 193 10.22 21.85 -22.45
C ILE A 193 10.32 22.47 -21.04
N TYR A 194 11.39 22.12 -20.31
CA TYR A 194 11.60 22.61 -18.93
C TYR A 194 12.46 23.86 -18.84
N SER A 195 12.93 24.40 -19.97
CA SER A 195 13.81 25.60 -20.04
C SER A 195 15.07 25.46 -19.18
N LEU A 196 15.76 24.32 -19.25
CA LEU A 196 16.96 23.95 -18.52
C LEU A 196 18.23 24.27 -19.32
#